data_85d0945b440e2a62ce1d0e8d72e5e187
#
_entry.id   85d0945b440e2a62ce1d0e8d72e5e187
#
_cell.length_a   1.000
_cell.length_b   1.000
_cell.length_c   1.000
_cell.angle_alpha   90.00
_cell.angle_beta   90.00
_cell.angle_gamma   90.00
#
_symmetry.space_group_name_H-M   'P 1'
#
loop_
_entity.id
_entity.type
_entity.pdbx_description
1 polymer ?
#
loop_
_entity_poly.entity_id
_entity_poly.type
_entity_poly.pdbx_seq_one_letter_code
_entity_poly.pdbx_strand_id
1 'polypeptide(L)'
;MTKASQTSRPRREVAYHHIQRKISTRELRAGEPVSDVIISRELGISRTPAREAIRQLVSEGLLESVPGRGVVVITLDRNDIRELFEMREALEGLAARTVAERTPSATEIRDLRSIASALTALIKELEASSKPVLDEKQMERFEVADLAFHTYIMKLAGNQRSLKTLAGIRLLIRIFAARRGGHNIAILKQISRDHLDLISALQAADPQAAADCVHHHILKSQKSRLNEFDQREREAAVPQDVESFMDQIRAELT
;
A
#
# COMPACT_ATOMS: atom_id res chain seq x y z
N MET A 1 -15.90 -43.00 0.18
CA MET A 1 -14.84 -42.05 -0.24
C MET A 1 -15.52 -40.79 -0.78
N THR A 2 -15.68 -39.80 0.07
CA THR A 2 -16.40 -38.55 -0.23
C THR A 2 -15.38 -37.57 -0.82
N LYS A 3 -15.53 -37.21 -2.11
CA LYS A 3 -14.74 -36.16 -2.76
C LYS A 3 -15.01 -34.85 -2.04
N ALA A 4 -13.98 -34.27 -1.40
CA ALA A 4 -14.01 -32.92 -0.90
C ALA A 4 -14.29 -31.98 -2.08
N SER A 5 -15.42 -31.29 -2.06
CA SER A 5 -15.82 -30.24 -2.97
C SER A 5 -14.81 -29.10 -2.82
N GLN A 6 -13.88 -28.96 -3.76
CA GLN A 6 -13.15 -27.72 -3.95
C GLN A 6 -14.18 -26.66 -4.34
N THR A 7 -14.51 -25.76 -3.41
CA THR A 7 -15.32 -24.57 -3.66
C THR A 7 -14.55 -23.69 -4.66
N SER A 8 -14.89 -23.81 -5.95
CA SER A 8 -14.34 -22.93 -6.98
C SER A 8 -14.74 -21.49 -6.62
N ARG A 9 -13.76 -20.58 -6.51
CA ARG A 9 -14.02 -19.15 -6.29
C ARG A 9 -15.01 -18.64 -7.34
N PRO A 10 -15.99 -17.78 -6.95
CA PRO A 10 -16.91 -17.18 -7.90
C PRO A 10 -16.15 -16.52 -9.06
N ARG A 11 -16.59 -16.73 -10.29
CA ARG A 11 -15.91 -16.21 -11.50
C ARG A 11 -15.68 -14.69 -11.45
N ARG A 12 -16.54 -13.95 -10.76
CA ARG A 12 -16.37 -12.51 -10.49
C ARG A 12 -15.13 -12.24 -9.64
N GLU A 13 -14.92 -13.01 -8.56
CA GLU A 13 -13.72 -12.88 -7.71
C GLU A 13 -12.43 -13.16 -8.48
N VAL A 14 -12.45 -14.19 -9.33
CA VAL A 14 -11.31 -14.50 -10.19
C VAL A 14 -10.98 -13.31 -11.10
N ALA A 15 -12.00 -12.73 -11.75
CA ALA A 15 -11.81 -11.55 -12.60
C ALA A 15 -11.33 -10.32 -11.80
N TYR A 16 -11.89 -10.08 -10.62
CA TYR A 16 -11.48 -9.00 -9.72
C TYR A 16 -9.99 -9.09 -9.36
N HIS A 17 -9.55 -10.24 -8.84
CA HIS A 17 -8.15 -10.43 -8.46
C HIS A 17 -7.20 -10.44 -9.67
N HIS A 18 -7.66 -10.91 -10.83
CA HIS A 18 -6.87 -10.87 -12.06
C HIS A 18 -6.58 -9.42 -12.48
N ILE A 19 -7.61 -8.56 -12.53
CA ILE A 19 -7.45 -7.14 -12.87
C ILE A 19 -6.58 -6.44 -11.82
N GLN A 20 -6.87 -6.65 -10.53
CA GLN A 20 -6.09 -6.08 -9.43
C GLN A 20 -4.59 -6.45 -9.52
N ARG A 21 -4.28 -7.71 -9.83
CA ARG A 21 -2.91 -8.16 -10.05
C ARG A 21 -2.27 -7.43 -11.23
N LYS A 22 -2.96 -7.37 -12.38
CA LYS A 22 -2.45 -6.67 -13.58
C LYS A 22 -2.14 -5.19 -13.31
N ILE A 23 -2.95 -4.52 -12.49
CA ILE A 23 -2.67 -3.13 -12.08
C ILE A 23 -1.45 -3.09 -11.16
N SER A 24 -1.37 -3.98 -10.16
CA SER A 24 -0.26 -3.99 -9.19
C SER A 24 1.09 -4.37 -9.83
N THR A 25 1.10 -5.23 -10.85
CA THR A 25 2.30 -5.59 -11.63
C THR A 25 2.59 -4.63 -12.78
N ARG A 26 1.76 -3.58 -12.96
CA ARG A 26 1.86 -2.61 -14.06
C ARG A 26 1.69 -3.22 -15.47
N GLU A 27 1.12 -4.41 -15.56
CA GLU A 27 0.63 -4.95 -16.84
C GLU A 27 -0.55 -4.11 -17.38
N LEU A 28 -1.33 -3.50 -16.48
CA LEU A 28 -2.28 -2.41 -16.75
C LEU A 28 -1.76 -1.15 -16.07
N ARG A 29 -1.43 -0.14 -16.86
CA ARG A 29 -0.86 1.13 -16.37
C ARG A 29 -1.97 2.13 -16.04
N ALA A 30 -1.63 3.13 -15.24
CA ALA A 30 -2.49 4.27 -14.97
C ALA A 30 -2.94 4.93 -16.29
N GLY A 31 -4.23 5.23 -16.43
CA GLY A 31 -4.88 5.78 -17.62
C GLY A 31 -5.18 4.76 -18.75
N GLU A 32 -4.74 3.50 -18.63
CA GLU A 32 -5.04 2.47 -19.64
C GLU A 32 -6.49 1.95 -19.55
N PRO A 33 -7.13 1.68 -20.71
CA PRO A 33 -8.49 1.18 -20.74
C PRO A 33 -8.59 -0.28 -20.27
N VAL A 34 -9.65 -0.57 -19.49
CA VAL A 34 -9.96 -1.91 -18.99
C VAL A 34 -11.25 -2.41 -19.65
N SER A 35 -11.13 -3.49 -20.45
CA SER A 35 -12.24 -4.03 -21.22
C SER A 35 -12.75 -5.36 -20.66
N ASP A 36 -14.08 -5.45 -20.42
CA ASP A 36 -14.73 -6.72 -20.04
C ASP A 36 -14.57 -7.81 -21.11
N VAL A 37 -14.44 -7.41 -22.39
CA VAL A 37 -14.19 -8.33 -23.50
C VAL A 37 -12.80 -8.96 -23.41
N ILE A 38 -11.77 -8.14 -23.14
CA ILE A 38 -10.39 -8.62 -23.02
C ILE A 38 -10.26 -9.52 -21.79
N ILE A 39 -10.72 -9.05 -20.62
CA ILE A 39 -10.65 -9.81 -19.37
C ILE A 39 -11.40 -11.14 -19.46
N SER A 40 -12.60 -11.15 -20.07
CA SER A 40 -13.37 -12.38 -20.24
C SER A 40 -12.65 -13.40 -21.14
N ARG A 41 -11.96 -12.94 -22.18
CA ARG A 41 -11.15 -13.79 -23.09
C ARG A 41 -9.92 -14.34 -22.40
N GLU A 42 -9.18 -13.51 -21.66
CA GLU A 42 -7.98 -13.94 -20.91
C GLU A 42 -8.29 -15.03 -19.89
N LEU A 43 -9.46 -14.94 -19.24
CA LEU A 43 -9.86 -15.87 -18.18
C LEU A 43 -10.75 -17.04 -18.62
N GLY A 44 -11.18 -17.06 -19.89
CA GLY A 44 -12.11 -18.09 -20.38
C GLY A 44 -13.49 -18.06 -19.70
N ILE A 45 -13.97 -16.86 -19.30
CA ILE A 45 -15.26 -16.65 -18.63
C ILE A 45 -16.22 -15.81 -19.51
N SER A 46 -17.49 -15.79 -19.16
CA SER A 46 -18.45 -14.85 -19.82
C SER A 46 -18.17 -13.39 -19.43
N ARG A 47 -18.68 -12.46 -20.23
CA ARG A 47 -18.49 -11.00 -20.00
C ARG A 47 -19.16 -10.50 -18.73
N THR A 48 -20.24 -11.13 -18.28
CA THR A 48 -21.00 -10.68 -17.09
C THR A 48 -20.14 -10.63 -15.83
N PRO A 49 -19.47 -11.72 -15.36
CA PRO A 49 -18.63 -11.66 -14.18
C PRO A 49 -17.42 -10.71 -14.35
N ALA A 50 -16.87 -10.57 -15.58
CA ALA A 50 -15.80 -9.59 -15.84
C ALA A 50 -16.32 -8.15 -15.65
N ARG A 51 -17.51 -7.83 -16.17
CA ARG A 51 -18.16 -6.52 -16.00
C ARG A 51 -18.51 -6.22 -14.55
N GLU A 52 -18.98 -7.22 -13.80
CA GLU A 52 -19.25 -7.06 -12.36
C GLU A 52 -17.97 -6.77 -11.57
N ALA A 53 -16.87 -7.45 -11.87
CA ALA A 53 -15.57 -7.20 -11.28
C ALA A 53 -15.07 -5.77 -11.59
N ILE A 54 -15.20 -5.32 -12.84
CA ILE A 54 -14.85 -3.96 -13.25
C ILE A 54 -15.69 -2.93 -12.48
N ARG A 55 -17.02 -3.12 -12.39
CA ARG A 55 -17.88 -2.23 -11.61
C ARG A 55 -17.49 -2.16 -10.13
N GLN A 56 -17.12 -3.29 -9.56
CA GLN A 56 -16.61 -3.35 -8.18
C GLN A 56 -15.33 -2.53 -8.04
N LEU A 57 -14.37 -2.70 -8.96
CA LEU A 57 -13.11 -1.94 -8.95
C LEU A 57 -13.33 -0.43 -9.18
N VAL A 58 -14.35 -0.05 -9.98
CA VAL A 58 -14.77 1.36 -10.09
C VAL A 58 -15.35 1.87 -8.76
N SER A 59 -16.18 1.08 -8.09
CA SER A 59 -16.73 1.48 -6.78
C SER A 59 -15.69 1.55 -5.66
N GLU A 60 -14.57 0.88 -5.83
CA GLU A 60 -13.42 0.89 -4.92
C GLU A 60 -12.35 1.93 -5.30
N GLY A 61 -12.57 2.65 -6.41
CA GLY A 61 -11.69 3.73 -6.86
C GLY A 61 -10.38 3.27 -7.49
N LEU A 62 -10.25 1.99 -7.92
CA LEU A 62 -9.10 1.52 -8.68
C LEU A 62 -9.24 1.76 -10.18
N LEU A 63 -10.48 1.82 -10.63
CA LEU A 63 -10.85 2.16 -12.00
C LEU A 63 -11.80 3.35 -11.97
N GLU A 64 -11.87 4.08 -13.07
CA GLU A 64 -12.84 5.17 -13.26
C GLU A 64 -13.53 5.09 -14.62
N SER A 65 -14.76 5.60 -14.68
CA SER A 65 -15.53 5.69 -15.94
C SER A 65 -15.30 7.07 -16.55
N VAL A 66 -14.63 7.11 -17.71
CA VAL A 66 -14.32 8.34 -18.44
C VAL A 66 -15.23 8.44 -19.66
N PRO A 67 -16.01 9.54 -19.83
CA PRO A 67 -16.85 9.73 -21.02
C PRO A 67 -16.04 9.61 -22.31
N GLY A 68 -16.52 8.83 -23.28
CA GLY A 68 -15.87 8.59 -24.56
C GLY A 68 -14.66 7.66 -24.53
N ARG A 69 -14.11 7.32 -23.37
CA ARG A 69 -12.95 6.42 -23.22
C ARG A 69 -13.27 5.08 -22.55
N GLY A 70 -14.46 4.98 -21.94
CA GLY A 70 -14.87 3.78 -21.20
C GLY A 70 -14.30 3.74 -19.79
N VAL A 71 -13.99 2.54 -19.28
CA VAL A 71 -13.39 2.36 -17.96
C VAL A 71 -11.87 2.31 -18.10
N VAL A 72 -11.17 3.11 -17.31
CA VAL A 72 -9.70 3.19 -17.30
C VAL A 72 -9.15 2.96 -15.90
N VAL A 73 -7.88 2.60 -15.80
CA VAL A 73 -7.14 2.58 -14.52
C VAL A 73 -6.96 4.01 -14.06
N ILE A 74 -7.25 4.31 -12.78
CA ILE A 74 -7.09 5.68 -12.25
C ILE A 74 -5.66 6.16 -12.33
N THR A 75 -5.50 7.46 -12.37
CA THR A 75 -4.24 8.16 -12.13
C THR A 75 -4.37 8.90 -10.80
N LEU A 76 -3.36 8.82 -9.96
CA LEU A 76 -3.31 9.64 -8.75
C LEU A 76 -2.38 10.83 -9.00
N ASP A 77 -2.89 12.02 -8.76
CA ASP A 77 -2.07 13.22 -8.71
C ASP A 77 -1.45 13.43 -7.31
N ARG A 78 -0.68 14.50 -7.17
CA ARG A 78 -0.02 14.84 -5.90
C ARG A 78 -1.02 15.13 -4.78
N ASN A 79 -2.16 15.75 -5.13
CA ASN A 79 -3.20 16.10 -4.18
C ASN A 79 -3.96 14.85 -3.71
N ASP A 80 -4.26 13.93 -4.63
CA ASP A 80 -4.88 12.64 -4.32
C ASP A 80 -4.04 11.86 -3.30
N ILE A 81 -2.71 11.80 -3.50
CA ILE A 81 -1.80 11.15 -2.56
C ILE A 81 -1.88 11.82 -1.18
N ARG A 82 -1.89 13.15 -1.11
CA ARG A 82 -2.00 13.91 0.15
C ARG A 82 -3.31 13.55 0.86
N GLU A 83 -4.43 13.60 0.15
CA GLU A 83 -5.77 13.32 0.71
C GLU A 83 -5.92 11.89 1.21
N LEU A 84 -5.36 10.90 0.49
CA LEU A 84 -5.34 9.51 0.95
C LEU A 84 -4.57 9.35 2.27
N PHE A 85 -3.49 10.07 2.46
CA PHE A 85 -2.73 10.05 3.71
C PHE A 85 -3.44 10.77 4.85
N GLU A 86 -4.15 11.88 4.59
CA GLU A 86 -5.00 12.58 5.55
C GLU A 86 -6.14 11.67 6.06
N MET A 87 -6.78 10.93 5.15
CA MET A 87 -7.77 9.93 5.53
C MET A 87 -7.18 8.79 6.36
N ARG A 88 -5.97 8.33 6.05
CA ARG A 88 -5.26 7.33 6.86
C ARG A 88 -5.03 7.84 8.27
N GLU A 89 -4.52 9.04 8.40
CA GLU A 89 -4.25 9.69 9.70
C GLU A 89 -5.52 9.74 10.55
N ALA A 90 -6.62 10.21 9.99
CA ALA A 90 -7.89 10.31 10.69
C ALA A 90 -8.41 8.95 11.18
N LEU A 91 -8.37 7.93 10.31
CA LEU A 91 -8.91 6.60 10.63
C LEU A 91 -7.99 5.80 11.56
N GLU A 92 -6.68 5.81 11.30
CA GLU A 92 -5.70 5.08 12.09
C GLU A 92 -5.46 5.75 13.46
N GLY A 93 -5.47 7.10 13.52
CA GLY A 93 -5.40 7.87 14.76
C GLY A 93 -6.61 7.64 15.67
N LEU A 94 -7.82 7.65 15.09
CA LEU A 94 -9.03 7.28 15.83
C LEU A 94 -8.94 5.85 16.38
N ALA A 95 -8.45 4.91 15.59
CA ALA A 95 -8.31 3.52 16.02
C ALA A 95 -7.31 3.37 17.16
N ALA A 96 -6.15 4.01 17.08
CA ALA A 96 -5.13 3.98 18.14
C ALA A 96 -5.68 4.58 19.45
N ARG A 97 -6.35 5.73 19.37
CA ARG A 97 -7.04 6.36 20.51
C ARG A 97 -8.05 5.40 21.16
N THR A 98 -8.95 4.82 20.35
CA THR A 98 -9.99 3.89 20.83
C THR A 98 -9.38 2.65 21.49
N VAL A 99 -8.30 2.10 20.94
CA VAL A 99 -7.61 0.95 21.56
C VAL A 99 -6.98 1.33 22.89
N ALA A 100 -6.33 2.50 23.00
CA ALA A 100 -5.74 2.99 24.24
C ALA A 100 -6.82 3.24 25.33
N GLU A 101 -7.96 3.86 24.96
CA GLU A 101 -9.08 4.14 25.88
C GLU A 101 -9.64 2.88 26.56
N ARG A 102 -9.70 1.75 25.83
CA ARG A 102 -10.19 0.50 26.38
C ARG A 102 -9.15 -0.32 27.15
N THR A 103 -7.91 0.15 27.20
CA THR A 103 -6.77 -0.54 27.80
C THR A 103 -6.54 -1.94 27.19
N PRO A 104 -5.66 -2.09 26.20
CA PRO A 104 -5.45 -3.36 25.53
C PRO A 104 -4.89 -4.42 26.49
N SER A 105 -5.30 -5.67 26.31
CA SER A 105 -4.82 -6.80 27.09
C SER A 105 -3.33 -7.10 26.86
N ALA A 106 -2.69 -7.78 27.82
CA ALA A 106 -1.29 -8.20 27.68
C ALA A 106 -1.08 -9.12 26.45
N THR A 107 -2.09 -9.87 26.03
CA THR A 107 -2.03 -10.71 24.82
C THR A 107 -2.00 -9.84 23.57
N GLU A 108 -2.88 -8.84 23.45
CA GLU A 108 -2.93 -7.93 22.32
C GLU A 108 -1.62 -7.14 22.16
N ILE A 109 -1.02 -6.71 23.27
CA ILE A 109 0.30 -6.05 23.26
C ILE A 109 1.40 -7.01 22.82
N ARG A 110 1.38 -8.29 23.26
CA ARG A 110 2.33 -9.30 22.77
C ARG A 110 2.21 -9.55 21.28
N ASP A 111 0.99 -9.64 20.78
CA ASP A 111 0.72 -9.86 19.36
C ASP A 111 1.24 -8.67 18.51
N LEU A 112 1.01 -7.42 18.95
CA LEU A 112 1.58 -6.22 18.31
C LEU A 112 3.11 -6.25 18.29
N ARG A 113 3.74 -6.62 19.41
CA ARG A 113 5.21 -6.76 19.47
C ARG A 113 5.73 -7.86 18.55
N SER A 114 5.00 -8.98 18.48
CA SER A 114 5.32 -10.07 17.55
C SER A 114 5.27 -9.63 16.10
N ILE A 115 4.21 -8.92 15.70
CA ILE A 115 4.08 -8.36 14.34
C ILE A 115 5.22 -7.36 14.06
N ALA A 116 5.49 -6.44 14.99
CA ALA A 116 6.55 -5.44 14.84
C ALA A 116 7.95 -6.06 14.75
N SER A 117 8.17 -7.25 15.33
CA SER A 117 9.47 -7.95 15.29
C SER A 117 9.92 -8.32 13.87
N ALA A 118 9.00 -8.43 12.91
CA ALA A 118 9.31 -8.68 11.51
C ALA A 118 10.19 -7.57 10.89
N LEU A 119 9.98 -6.30 11.32
CA LEU A 119 10.83 -5.18 10.90
C LEU A 119 12.25 -5.32 11.48
N THR A 120 12.36 -5.75 12.73
CA THR A 120 13.65 -5.99 13.37
C THR A 120 14.44 -7.08 12.64
N ALA A 121 13.79 -8.13 12.17
CA ALA A 121 14.40 -9.17 11.35
C ALA A 121 14.93 -8.62 10.02
N LEU A 122 14.14 -7.80 9.31
CA LEU A 122 14.55 -7.15 8.05
C LEU A 122 15.73 -6.19 8.26
N ILE A 123 15.75 -5.43 9.36
CA ILE A 123 16.90 -4.56 9.71
C ILE A 123 18.18 -5.39 9.85
N LYS A 124 18.14 -6.50 10.62
CA LYS A 124 19.30 -7.38 10.82
C LYS A 124 19.76 -8.02 9.50
N GLU A 125 18.82 -8.46 8.65
CA GLU A 125 19.15 -9.03 7.35
C GLU A 125 19.85 -7.98 6.45
N LEU A 126 19.37 -6.74 6.44
CA LEU A 126 19.96 -5.68 5.64
C LEU A 126 21.34 -5.26 6.21
N GLU A 127 21.50 -5.17 7.54
CA GLU A 127 22.79 -4.88 8.20
C GLU A 127 23.84 -5.96 7.93
N ALA A 128 23.40 -7.23 7.82
CA ALA A 128 24.31 -8.34 7.49
C ALA A 128 24.62 -8.42 5.98
N SER A 129 23.91 -7.68 5.14
CA SER A 129 24.13 -7.65 3.71
C SER A 129 24.99 -6.45 3.31
N SER A 130 25.61 -6.51 2.12
CA SER A 130 26.32 -5.35 1.54
C SER A 130 25.39 -4.40 0.78
N LYS A 131 24.05 -4.60 0.86
CA LYS A 131 23.07 -3.81 0.10
C LYS A 131 22.74 -2.51 0.82
N PRO A 132 22.62 -1.37 0.12
CA PRO A 132 22.24 -0.09 0.72
C PRO A 132 20.77 0.00 1.08
N VAL A 133 19.92 -0.80 0.42
CA VAL A 133 18.46 -0.80 0.55
C VAL A 133 17.90 -2.22 0.47
N LEU A 134 16.67 -2.42 0.94
CA LEU A 134 15.94 -3.68 0.76
C LEU A 134 15.75 -3.98 -0.74
N ASP A 135 15.91 -5.25 -1.11
CA ASP A 135 15.50 -5.73 -2.43
C ASP A 135 13.97 -5.90 -2.54
N GLU A 136 13.50 -6.25 -3.73
CA GLU A 136 12.06 -6.36 -4.03
C GLU A 136 11.34 -7.36 -3.10
N LYS A 137 11.92 -8.54 -2.85
CA LYS A 137 11.33 -9.55 -1.95
C LYS A 137 11.31 -9.08 -0.50
N GLN A 138 12.36 -8.41 -0.08
CA GLN A 138 12.44 -7.83 1.26
C GLN A 138 11.45 -6.67 1.42
N MET A 139 11.24 -5.84 0.37
CA MET A 139 10.22 -4.80 0.36
C MET A 139 8.81 -5.36 0.44
N GLU A 140 8.51 -6.45 -0.27
CA GLU A 140 7.22 -7.14 -0.15
C GLU A 140 6.97 -7.62 1.29
N ARG A 141 7.98 -8.23 1.92
CA ARG A 141 7.90 -8.65 3.34
C ARG A 141 7.71 -7.46 4.29
N PHE A 142 8.37 -6.35 4.02
CA PHE A 142 8.19 -5.10 4.76
C PHE A 142 6.74 -4.61 4.64
N GLU A 143 6.21 -4.50 3.42
CA GLU A 143 4.84 -4.02 3.17
C GLU A 143 3.78 -4.91 3.85
N VAL A 144 3.99 -6.23 3.82
CA VAL A 144 3.10 -7.17 4.52
C VAL A 144 3.15 -6.97 6.03
N ALA A 145 4.33 -6.80 6.61
CA ALA A 145 4.50 -6.61 8.06
C ALA A 145 3.91 -5.26 8.53
N ASP A 146 4.17 -4.18 7.77
CA ASP A 146 3.62 -2.86 8.04
C ASP A 146 2.09 -2.86 7.95
N LEU A 147 1.54 -3.44 6.88
CA LEU A 147 0.10 -3.59 6.71
C LEU A 147 -0.52 -4.42 7.84
N ALA A 148 0.12 -5.52 8.25
CA ALA A 148 -0.37 -6.36 9.34
C ALA A 148 -0.42 -5.60 10.67
N PHE A 149 0.60 -4.80 10.99
CA PHE A 149 0.67 -4.01 12.21
C PHE A 149 -0.50 -3.03 12.33
N HIS A 150 -0.68 -2.18 11.35
CA HIS A 150 -1.75 -1.19 11.35
C HIS A 150 -3.15 -1.84 11.26
N THR A 151 -3.29 -2.90 10.44
CA THR A 151 -4.57 -3.63 10.34
C THR A 151 -4.96 -4.28 11.66
N TYR A 152 -3.99 -4.77 12.43
CA TYR A 152 -4.28 -5.36 13.73
C TYR A 152 -4.83 -4.31 14.71
N ILE A 153 -4.24 -3.11 14.78
CA ILE A 153 -4.76 -2.00 15.59
C ILE A 153 -6.19 -1.62 15.17
N MET A 154 -6.44 -1.52 13.87
CA MET A 154 -7.79 -1.24 13.34
C MET A 154 -8.80 -2.32 13.71
N LYS A 155 -8.40 -3.60 13.72
CA LYS A 155 -9.26 -4.71 14.19
C LYS A 155 -9.55 -4.60 15.67
N LEU A 156 -8.55 -4.29 16.49
CA LEU A 156 -8.69 -4.08 17.92
C LEU A 156 -9.64 -2.93 18.27
N ALA A 157 -9.66 -1.87 17.45
CA ALA A 157 -10.61 -0.77 17.60
C ALA A 157 -12.07 -1.15 17.28
N GLY A 158 -12.29 -2.26 16.57
CA GLY A 158 -13.63 -2.84 16.35
C GLY A 158 -14.49 -2.15 15.29
N ASN A 159 -14.06 -1.03 14.69
CA ASN A 159 -14.83 -0.33 13.69
C ASN A 159 -14.64 -0.96 12.29
N GLN A 160 -15.57 -1.85 11.91
CA GLN A 160 -15.52 -2.57 10.64
C GLN A 160 -15.60 -1.66 9.40
N ARG A 161 -16.30 -0.52 9.52
CA ARG A 161 -16.41 0.46 8.41
C ARG A 161 -15.07 1.15 8.18
N SER A 162 -14.44 1.66 9.25
CA SER A 162 -13.10 2.26 9.18
C SER A 162 -12.06 1.26 8.64
N LEU A 163 -12.10 0.01 9.08
CA LEU A 163 -11.20 -1.05 8.61
C LEU A 163 -11.36 -1.28 7.10
N LYS A 164 -12.59 -1.37 6.59
CA LYS A 164 -12.87 -1.55 5.16
C LYS A 164 -12.42 -0.35 4.34
N THR A 165 -12.70 0.87 4.78
CA THR A 165 -12.28 2.11 4.11
C THR A 165 -10.76 2.21 4.04
N LEU A 166 -10.07 1.95 5.17
CA LEU A 166 -8.60 1.97 5.22
C LEU A 166 -7.97 0.94 4.27
N ALA A 167 -8.55 -0.25 4.14
CA ALA A 167 -8.05 -1.28 3.23
C ALA A 167 -8.04 -0.78 1.77
N GLY A 168 -9.08 -0.06 1.34
CA GLY A 168 -9.15 0.58 0.01
C GLY A 168 -8.08 1.65 -0.15
N ILE A 169 -7.96 2.57 0.81
CA ILE A 169 -6.96 3.64 0.80
C ILE A 169 -5.54 3.06 0.68
N ARG A 170 -5.19 2.08 1.51
CA ARG A 170 -3.88 1.43 1.48
C ARG A 170 -3.60 0.71 0.17
N LEU A 171 -4.63 0.12 -0.43
CA LEU A 171 -4.51 -0.51 -1.74
C LEU A 171 -4.16 0.53 -2.83
N LEU A 172 -4.83 1.68 -2.85
CA LEU A 172 -4.55 2.78 -3.76
C LEU A 172 -3.12 3.29 -3.60
N ILE A 173 -2.70 3.58 -2.36
CA ILE A 173 -1.33 4.03 -2.06
C ILE A 173 -0.30 2.98 -2.53
N ARG A 174 -0.52 1.70 -2.27
CA ARG A 174 0.40 0.63 -2.66
C ARG A 174 0.55 0.51 -4.18
N ILE A 175 -0.56 0.61 -4.92
CA ILE A 175 -0.55 0.43 -6.38
C ILE A 175 -0.01 1.67 -7.09
N PHE A 176 -0.49 2.87 -6.74
CA PHE A 176 -0.26 4.07 -7.53
C PHE A 176 0.86 4.97 -6.97
N ALA A 177 1.05 4.95 -5.65
CA ALA A 177 2.16 5.63 -5.01
C ALA A 177 3.32 4.67 -4.68
N ALA A 178 3.46 3.56 -5.44
CA ALA A 178 4.50 2.57 -5.22
C ALA A 178 5.91 3.16 -5.34
N ARG A 179 6.81 2.77 -4.43
CA ARG A 179 8.21 3.19 -4.43
C ARG A 179 8.98 2.61 -5.62
N ARG A 180 9.94 3.36 -6.14
CA ARG A 180 10.92 2.87 -7.12
C ARG A 180 12.16 2.25 -6.47
N GLY A 181 12.31 2.36 -5.16
CA GLY A 181 13.49 1.85 -4.44
C GLY A 181 13.13 1.24 -3.10
N GLY A 182 14.05 0.43 -2.56
CA GLY A 182 13.90 -0.17 -1.24
C GLY A 182 14.15 0.83 -0.11
N HIS A 183 13.68 0.50 1.08
CA HIS A 183 14.03 1.23 2.29
C HIS A 183 15.47 0.97 2.69
N ASN A 184 16.19 2.02 3.08
CA ASN A 184 17.50 1.89 3.73
C ASN A 184 17.35 1.63 5.22
N ILE A 185 18.46 1.29 5.89
CA ILE A 185 18.51 0.98 7.32
C ILE A 185 17.96 2.13 8.18
N ALA A 186 18.24 3.38 7.84
CA ALA A 186 17.81 4.54 8.63
C ALA A 186 16.27 4.66 8.62
N ILE A 187 15.64 4.48 7.47
CA ILE A 187 14.19 4.48 7.31
C ILE A 187 13.56 3.32 8.08
N LEU A 188 14.09 2.10 7.95
CA LEU A 188 13.57 0.92 8.66
C LEU A 188 13.66 1.10 10.18
N LYS A 189 14.80 1.60 10.69
CA LYS A 189 14.97 1.89 12.12
C LYS A 189 14.01 2.96 12.61
N GLN A 190 13.71 3.97 11.78
CA GLN A 190 12.74 5.00 12.13
C GLN A 190 11.33 4.42 12.22
N ILE A 191 10.89 3.64 11.22
CA ILE A 191 9.57 2.99 11.21
C ILE A 191 9.44 2.03 12.40
N SER A 192 10.48 1.24 12.68
CA SER A 192 10.50 0.32 13.82
C SER A 192 10.36 1.06 15.15
N ARG A 193 11.03 2.20 15.34
CA ARG A 193 10.85 3.06 16.52
C ARG A 193 9.42 3.60 16.62
N ASP A 194 8.89 4.15 15.53
CA ASP A 194 7.52 4.70 15.51
C ASP A 194 6.49 3.61 15.93
N HIS A 195 6.66 2.36 15.48
CA HIS A 195 5.80 1.24 15.90
C HIS A 195 5.96 0.89 17.38
N LEU A 196 7.20 0.88 17.91
CA LEU A 196 7.46 0.60 19.32
C LEU A 196 6.93 1.71 20.24
N ASP A 197 7.05 2.97 19.84
CA ASP A 197 6.51 4.11 20.56
C ASP A 197 4.98 4.02 20.63
N LEU A 198 4.31 3.66 19.53
CA LEU A 198 2.88 3.44 19.50
C LEU A 198 2.47 2.27 20.43
N ILE A 199 3.19 1.14 20.39
CA ILE A 199 2.94 0.01 21.31
C ILE A 199 3.07 0.47 22.77
N SER A 200 4.07 1.31 23.08
CA SER A 200 4.30 1.82 24.43
C SER A 200 3.16 2.73 24.89
N ALA A 201 2.68 3.61 24.01
CA ALA A 201 1.53 4.49 24.29
C ALA A 201 0.24 3.66 24.52
N LEU A 202 0.00 2.62 23.70
CA LEU A 202 -1.13 1.71 23.86
C LEU A 202 -1.04 0.94 25.18
N GLN A 203 0.15 0.47 25.56
CA GLN A 203 0.39 -0.25 26.81
C GLN A 203 0.21 0.65 28.04
N ALA A 204 0.55 1.93 27.93
CA ALA A 204 0.33 2.94 28.96
C ALA A 204 -1.14 3.39 29.06
N ALA A 205 -2.01 2.92 28.17
CA ALA A 205 -3.40 3.36 28.04
C ALA A 205 -3.49 4.89 27.91
N ASP A 206 -2.60 5.50 27.11
CA ASP A 206 -2.58 6.92 26.81
C ASP A 206 -3.16 7.19 25.41
N PRO A 207 -4.44 7.59 25.30
CA PRO A 207 -5.11 7.79 24.02
C PRO A 207 -4.52 8.94 23.20
N GLN A 208 -4.04 9.99 23.86
CA GLN A 208 -3.46 11.14 23.15
C GLN A 208 -2.10 10.79 22.60
N ALA A 209 -1.21 10.21 23.41
CA ALA A 209 0.09 9.74 22.94
C ALA A 209 -0.02 8.71 21.81
N ALA A 210 -0.97 7.77 21.88
CA ALA A 210 -1.21 6.81 20.83
C ALA A 210 -1.63 7.47 19.51
N ALA A 211 -2.54 8.45 19.56
CA ALA A 211 -2.93 9.22 18.36
C ALA A 211 -1.77 10.05 17.79
N ASP A 212 -0.97 10.69 18.64
CA ASP A 212 0.18 11.48 18.23
C ASP A 212 1.28 10.62 17.59
N CYS A 213 1.53 9.41 18.09
CA CYS A 213 2.44 8.45 17.45
C CYS A 213 2.00 8.11 16.03
N VAL A 214 0.70 7.83 15.82
CA VAL A 214 0.14 7.56 14.49
C VAL A 214 0.26 8.78 13.59
N HIS A 215 -0.10 9.98 14.07
CA HIS A 215 0.03 11.24 13.34
C HIS A 215 1.45 11.42 12.80
N HIS A 216 2.45 11.36 13.68
CA HIS A 216 3.85 11.57 13.30
C HIS A 216 4.35 10.50 12.31
N HIS A 217 3.98 9.24 12.52
CA HIS A 217 4.35 8.14 11.62
C HIS A 217 3.76 8.34 10.22
N ILE A 218 2.47 8.66 10.12
CA ILE A 218 1.78 8.84 8.84
C ILE A 218 2.28 10.07 8.12
N LEU A 219 2.52 11.18 8.82
CA LEU A 219 3.05 12.42 8.24
C LEU A 219 4.45 12.22 7.62
N LYS A 220 5.34 11.47 8.29
CA LYS A 220 6.65 11.09 7.72
C LYS A 220 6.49 10.25 6.45
N SER A 221 5.58 9.28 6.47
CA SER A 221 5.28 8.43 5.31
C SER A 221 4.70 9.25 4.14
N GLN A 222 3.77 10.17 4.41
CA GLN A 222 3.21 11.09 3.43
C GLN A 222 4.30 11.92 2.76
N LYS A 223 5.12 12.60 3.57
CA LYS A 223 6.23 13.42 3.07
C LYS A 223 7.17 12.65 2.17
N SER A 224 7.51 11.42 2.55
CA SER A 224 8.35 10.54 1.72
C SER A 224 7.68 10.23 0.38
N ARG A 225 6.38 9.91 0.38
CA ARG A 225 5.66 9.59 -0.86
C ARG A 225 5.48 10.79 -1.78
N LEU A 226 5.18 11.96 -1.23
CA LEU A 226 5.07 13.20 -2.00
C LEU A 226 6.42 13.59 -2.62
N ASN A 227 7.52 13.46 -1.89
CA ASN A 227 8.85 13.70 -2.43
C ASN A 227 9.19 12.74 -3.59
N GLU A 228 8.84 11.47 -3.48
CA GLU A 228 9.03 10.48 -4.53
C GLU A 228 8.15 10.76 -5.76
N PHE A 229 6.93 11.25 -5.55
CA PHE A 229 6.05 11.71 -6.62
C PHE A 229 6.67 12.91 -7.35
N ASP A 230 7.06 13.95 -6.61
CA ASP A 230 7.67 15.17 -7.16
C ASP A 230 8.98 14.87 -7.92
N GLN A 231 9.75 13.89 -7.46
CA GLN A 231 10.96 13.45 -8.17
C GLN A 231 10.62 12.76 -9.50
N ARG A 232 9.60 11.87 -9.51
CA ARG A 232 9.15 11.21 -10.76
C ARG A 232 8.64 12.19 -11.80
N GLU A 233 7.87 13.19 -11.37
CA GLU A 233 7.37 14.24 -12.26
C GLU A 233 8.51 15.04 -12.88
N ARG A 234 9.55 15.36 -12.10
CA ARG A 234 10.75 16.04 -12.61
C ARG A 234 11.51 15.18 -13.63
N GLU A 235 11.72 13.89 -13.31
CA GLU A 235 12.38 12.94 -14.20
C GLU A 235 11.59 12.76 -15.51
N ALA A 236 10.27 12.67 -15.44
CA ALA A 236 9.40 12.56 -16.62
C ALA A 236 9.33 13.84 -17.46
N ALA A 237 9.56 15.01 -16.84
CA ALA A 237 9.55 16.29 -17.53
C ALA A 237 10.86 16.59 -18.29
N VAL A 238 11.93 15.83 -18.06
CA VAL A 238 13.19 15.95 -18.81
C VAL A 238 12.99 15.32 -20.19
N PRO A 239 13.12 16.07 -21.31
CA PRO A 239 13.02 15.51 -22.65
C PRO A 239 14.05 14.40 -22.87
N GLN A 240 13.65 13.30 -23.52
CA GLN A 240 14.54 12.15 -23.80
C GLN A 240 15.79 12.55 -24.59
N ASP A 241 15.70 13.60 -25.41
CA ASP A 241 16.81 14.14 -26.20
C ASP A 241 17.92 14.72 -25.31
N VAL A 242 17.54 15.33 -24.16
CA VAL A 242 18.51 15.88 -23.18
C VAL A 242 19.18 14.78 -22.41
N GLU A 243 18.46 13.71 -22.07
CA GLU A 243 19.00 12.55 -21.36
C GLU A 243 20.03 11.81 -22.23
N SER A 244 19.71 11.58 -23.51
CA SER A 244 20.63 11.02 -24.50
C SER A 244 21.89 11.89 -24.70
N PHE A 245 21.74 13.20 -24.72
CA PHE A 245 22.86 14.14 -24.83
C PHE A 245 23.75 14.15 -23.57
N MET A 246 23.15 14.09 -22.38
CA MET A 246 23.90 14.02 -21.12
C MET A 246 24.66 12.70 -20.97
N ASP A 247 24.10 11.59 -21.45
CA ASP A 247 24.76 10.28 -21.43
C ASP A 247 25.95 10.24 -22.43
N GLN A 248 25.83 10.91 -23.61
CA GLN A 248 26.96 11.10 -24.51
C GLN A 248 28.08 11.90 -23.86
N ILE A 249 27.79 13.01 -23.19
CA ILE A 249 28.78 13.81 -22.48
C ILE A 249 29.46 13.00 -21.36
N ARG A 250 28.70 12.19 -20.60
CA ARG A 250 29.29 11.33 -19.56
C ARG A 250 30.22 10.26 -20.13
N ALA A 251 29.88 9.70 -21.29
CA ALA A 251 30.72 8.73 -21.98
C ALA A 251 32.02 9.33 -22.57
N GLU A 252 32.01 10.62 -22.94
CA GLU A 252 33.19 11.33 -23.46
C GLU A 252 34.14 11.81 -22.34
N LEU A 253 33.65 11.89 -21.09
CA LEU A 253 34.44 12.32 -19.92
C LEU A 253 35.05 11.16 -19.11
N THR A 254 34.82 9.90 -19.53
CA THR A 254 35.36 8.69 -18.92
C THR A 254 36.39 8.02 -19.80
#